data_a0c57836ef08ac5345194551c5bcc400
#
_entry.id   a0c57836ef08ac5345194551c5bcc400
#
_cell.length_a   1.000
_cell.length_b   1.000
_cell.length_c   1.000
_cell.angle_alpha   90.00
_cell.angle_beta   90.00
_cell.angle_gamma   90.00
#
_symmetry.space_group_name_H-M   'P 1'
#
loop_
_entity.id
_entity.type
_entity.pdbx_description
1 polymer ?
#
loop_
_entity_poly.entity_id
_entity_poly.type
_entity_poly.pdbx_seq_one_letter_code
_entity_poly.pdbx_strand_id
1 'polypeptide(L)'
;DDHPLQAWMDRALEIVSSHGGRYDAAAVARSMSSEDSVEHRTGAAGAWRDAFMRMPYWRDPAVGLGVIMDTFETAITWDRFESFYRSVKEDVARAISRATGQKARLSCRFTHLYPDGPAPYFTLAARAADGSVASALAAWRDIKLAANEAVVAHGGTITHHHAVGRDHRSGYEREVDPLFRQMLAAAKQVADPRGILNPGVLIDSVDRPIGAMGVLTG
;
A
#
# COMPACT_ATOMS: atom_id res chain seq x y z
N ASP A 1 -21.84 19.05 -13.09
CA ASP A 1 -21.52 17.63 -12.80
C ASP A 1 -22.10 16.78 -13.93
N ASP A 2 -21.22 16.22 -14.76
CA ASP A 2 -21.61 15.48 -15.96
C ASP A 2 -22.15 14.06 -15.64
N HIS A 3 -22.13 13.67 -14.37
CA HIS A 3 -22.57 12.34 -13.94
C HIS A 3 -23.49 12.44 -12.71
N PRO A 4 -24.77 12.11 -12.85
CA PRO A 4 -25.72 12.12 -11.73
C PRO A 4 -25.32 10.99 -10.75
N LEU A 5 -24.85 11.37 -9.59
CA LEU A 5 -24.38 10.47 -8.54
C LEU A 5 -25.43 9.41 -8.17
N GLN A 6 -26.73 9.78 -8.20
CA GLN A 6 -27.82 8.88 -7.91
C GLN A 6 -27.85 7.68 -8.88
N ALA A 7 -27.76 7.93 -10.20
CA ALA A 7 -27.81 6.85 -11.19
C ALA A 7 -26.64 5.85 -11.04
N TRP A 8 -25.46 6.34 -10.70
CA TRP A 8 -24.30 5.49 -10.41
C TRP A 8 -24.49 4.67 -9.12
N MET A 9 -25.04 5.30 -8.07
CA MET A 9 -25.34 4.59 -6.82
C MET A 9 -26.39 3.51 -7.06
N ASP A 10 -27.49 3.81 -7.75
CA ASP A 10 -28.55 2.86 -8.06
C ASP A 10 -28.00 1.65 -8.83
N ARG A 11 -27.13 1.89 -9.81
CA ARG A 11 -26.48 0.82 -10.56
C ARG A 11 -25.54 -0.02 -9.68
N ALA A 12 -24.76 0.62 -8.81
CA ALA A 12 -23.90 -0.09 -7.88
C ALA A 12 -24.69 -0.98 -6.91
N LEU A 13 -25.81 -0.48 -6.38
CA LEU A 13 -26.70 -1.22 -5.48
C LEU A 13 -27.41 -2.38 -6.19
N GLU A 14 -27.79 -2.20 -7.44
CA GLU A 14 -28.32 -3.29 -8.28
C GLU A 14 -27.29 -4.42 -8.41
N ILE A 15 -26.05 -4.10 -8.76
CA ILE A 15 -24.95 -5.06 -8.89
C ILE A 15 -24.70 -5.76 -7.55
N VAL A 16 -24.60 -5.02 -6.46
CA VAL A 16 -24.42 -5.58 -5.11
C VAL A 16 -25.54 -6.58 -4.79
N SER A 17 -26.79 -6.21 -5.04
CA SER A 17 -27.97 -7.05 -4.76
C SER A 17 -27.99 -8.31 -5.63
N SER A 18 -27.66 -8.19 -6.92
CA SER A 18 -27.61 -9.33 -7.84
C SER A 18 -26.56 -10.38 -7.48
N HIS A 19 -25.54 -9.97 -6.73
CA HIS A 19 -24.50 -10.86 -6.19
C HIS A 19 -24.73 -11.27 -4.72
N GLY A 20 -25.96 -11.08 -4.21
CA GLY A 20 -26.33 -11.46 -2.83
C GLY A 20 -25.80 -10.52 -1.74
N GLY A 21 -25.27 -9.36 -2.10
CA GLY A 21 -24.85 -8.34 -1.15
C GLY A 21 -26.06 -7.71 -0.46
N ARG A 22 -25.83 -7.19 0.76
CA ARG A 22 -26.83 -6.49 1.56
C ARG A 22 -26.35 -5.11 1.92
N TYR A 23 -27.26 -4.14 1.96
CA TYR A 23 -26.96 -2.78 2.38
C TYR A 23 -28.15 -2.19 3.16
N ASP A 24 -27.87 -1.17 3.96
CA ASP A 24 -28.87 -0.37 4.66
C ASP A 24 -29.28 0.80 3.74
N ALA A 25 -30.52 0.75 3.22
CA ALA A 25 -31.02 1.77 2.31
C ALA A 25 -31.07 3.17 2.98
N ALA A 26 -31.36 3.24 4.29
CA ALA A 26 -31.37 4.51 5.01
C ALA A 26 -29.95 5.08 5.17
N ALA A 27 -28.95 4.22 5.41
CA ALA A 27 -27.55 4.64 5.44
C ALA A 27 -27.07 5.14 4.08
N VAL A 28 -27.45 4.48 2.98
CA VAL A 28 -27.14 4.93 1.62
C VAL A 28 -27.78 6.29 1.35
N ALA A 29 -29.08 6.45 1.63
CA ALA A 29 -29.78 7.73 1.41
C ALA A 29 -29.11 8.87 2.20
N ARG A 30 -28.73 8.65 3.45
CA ARG A 30 -27.95 9.63 4.24
C ARG A 30 -26.59 9.96 3.59
N SER A 31 -25.87 8.97 3.09
CA SER A 31 -24.56 9.20 2.48
C SER A 31 -24.65 9.99 1.16
N MET A 32 -25.81 9.97 0.51
CA MET A 32 -26.08 10.70 -0.73
C MET A 32 -26.61 12.13 -0.47
N SER A 33 -27.07 12.43 0.75
CA SER A 33 -27.47 13.77 1.11
C SER A 33 -26.23 14.67 1.31
N SER A 34 -26.31 15.91 0.83
CA SER A 34 -25.22 16.90 0.95
C SER A 34 -25.09 17.51 2.36
N GLU A 35 -25.89 17.05 3.30
CA GLU A 35 -25.84 17.53 4.69
C GLU A 35 -24.65 16.91 5.41
N ASP A 36 -23.69 17.76 5.74
CA ASP A 36 -22.49 17.44 6.53
C ASP A 36 -22.89 17.25 8.01
N SER A 37 -23.78 16.29 8.27
CA SER A 37 -24.30 16.05 9.60
C SER A 37 -23.37 15.11 10.41
N VAL A 38 -23.29 15.37 11.72
CA VAL A 38 -22.58 14.53 12.70
C VAL A 38 -23.05 13.06 12.65
N GLU A 39 -24.28 12.83 12.17
CA GLU A 39 -24.88 11.51 12.00
C GLU A 39 -24.14 10.62 10.99
N HIS A 40 -23.42 11.18 10.00
CA HIS A 40 -22.54 10.40 9.10
C HIS A 40 -21.37 9.71 9.81
N ARG A 41 -21.12 10.08 11.07
CA ARG A 41 -20.02 9.54 11.88
C ARG A 41 -20.45 8.43 12.83
N THR A 42 -21.74 8.06 12.82
CA THR A 42 -22.30 7.06 13.72
C THR A 42 -22.41 5.67 13.06
N GLY A 43 -22.58 4.63 13.87
CA GLY A 43 -22.74 3.27 13.39
C GLY A 43 -21.44 2.59 12.92
N ALA A 44 -21.58 1.49 12.17
CA ALA A 44 -20.44 0.66 11.73
C ALA A 44 -19.49 1.42 10.79
N ALA A 45 -20.02 2.26 9.90
CA ALA A 45 -19.22 3.06 8.99
C ALA A 45 -18.38 4.11 9.72
N GLY A 46 -18.97 4.79 10.71
CA GLY A 46 -18.24 5.75 11.55
C GLY A 46 -17.16 5.07 12.38
N ALA A 47 -17.47 3.94 13.01
CA ALA A 47 -16.51 3.15 13.77
C ALA A 47 -15.34 2.65 12.90
N TRP A 48 -15.62 2.24 11.65
CA TRP A 48 -14.58 1.83 10.70
C TRP A 48 -13.68 3.01 10.31
N ARG A 49 -14.26 4.17 10.01
CA ARG A 49 -13.52 5.39 9.71
C ARG A 49 -12.60 5.78 10.86
N ASP A 50 -13.11 5.77 12.09
CA ASP A 50 -12.32 6.11 13.27
C ASP A 50 -11.19 5.10 13.52
N ALA A 51 -11.45 3.81 13.32
CA ALA A 51 -10.42 2.78 13.36
C ALA A 51 -9.35 3.01 12.29
N PHE A 52 -9.74 3.35 11.05
CA PHE A 52 -8.82 3.66 9.96
C PHE A 52 -7.92 4.86 10.28
N MET A 53 -8.49 5.94 10.83
CA MET A 53 -7.73 7.13 11.21
C MET A 53 -6.76 6.88 12.37
N ARG A 54 -7.06 5.90 13.23
CA ARG A 54 -6.20 5.52 14.36
C ARG A 54 -5.19 4.42 14.01
N MET A 55 -5.37 3.71 12.93
CA MET A 55 -4.54 2.56 12.54
C MET A 55 -3.03 2.87 12.50
N PRO A 56 -2.56 4.01 11.97
CA PRO A 56 -1.13 4.34 11.98
C PRO A 56 -0.51 4.38 13.37
N TYR A 57 -1.27 4.80 14.38
CA TYR A 57 -0.81 4.90 15.78
C TYR A 57 -0.74 3.54 16.50
N TRP A 58 -1.36 2.49 15.95
CA TRP A 58 -1.26 1.14 16.51
C TRP A 58 0.02 0.42 16.12
N ARG A 59 0.72 0.92 15.10
CA ARG A 59 1.95 0.31 14.61
C ARG A 59 3.03 0.26 15.68
N ASP A 60 3.31 1.37 16.34
CA ASP A 60 4.38 1.47 17.33
C ASP A 60 4.16 0.53 18.53
N PRO A 61 2.99 0.53 19.20
CA PRO A 61 2.71 -0.46 20.23
C PRO A 61 2.80 -1.91 19.74
N ALA A 62 2.33 -2.18 18.51
CA ALA A 62 2.39 -3.53 17.94
C ALA A 62 3.82 -4.02 17.77
N VAL A 63 4.72 -3.15 17.27
CA VAL A 63 6.15 -3.46 17.13
C VAL A 63 6.78 -3.76 18.49
N GLY A 64 6.43 -2.98 19.53
CA GLY A 64 6.88 -3.24 20.91
C GLY A 64 6.47 -4.61 21.46
N LEU A 65 5.41 -5.20 20.91
CA LEU A 65 4.91 -6.55 21.24
C LEU A 65 5.46 -7.63 20.28
N GLY A 66 6.41 -7.30 19.41
CA GLY A 66 6.95 -8.20 18.40
C GLY A 66 5.96 -8.51 17.26
N VAL A 67 4.94 -7.64 17.06
CA VAL A 67 3.94 -7.80 16.00
C VAL A 67 4.33 -6.92 14.81
N ILE A 68 4.36 -7.54 13.64
CA ILE A 68 4.58 -6.88 12.35
C ILE A 68 3.22 -6.56 11.75
N MET A 69 2.93 -5.28 11.52
CA MET A 69 1.79 -4.82 10.76
C MET A 69 2.28 -3.88 9.67
N ASP A 70 2.03 -4.24 8.42
CA ASP A 70 2.44 -3.40 7.29
C ASP A 70 1.47 -3.52 6.13
N THR A 71 1.62 -2.59 5.21
CA THR A 71 0.82 -2.52 3.99
C THR A 71 1.72 -2.24 2.80
N PHE A 72 1.27 -2.68 1.64
CA PHE A 72 1.79 -2.23 0.36
C PHE A 72 0.63 -2.13 -0.63
N GLU A 73 0.76 -1.25 -1.57
CA GLU A 73 -0.28 -1.01 -2.56
C GLU A 73 0.35 -0.83 -3.94
N THR A 74 -0.44 -1.03 -4.96
CA THR A 74 0.00 -1.06 -6.35
C THR A 74 -1.16 -0.69 -7.28
N ALA A 75 -0.90 -0.63 -8.56
CA ALA A 75 -1.92 -0.61 -9.59
C ALA A 75 -1.58 -1.62 -10.69
N ILE A 76 -2.59 -2.15 -11.31
CA ILE A 76 -2.50 -3.14 -12.41
C ILE A 76 -3.74 -3.01 -13.29
N THR A 77 -3.68 -3.42 -14.54
CA THR A 77 -4.84 -3.44 -15.44
C THR A 77 -5.78 -4.63 -15.15
N TRP A 78 -7.08 -4.49 -15.47
CA TRP A 78 -8.08 -5.52 -15.16
C TRP A 78 -7.78 -6.88 -15.77
N ASP A 79 -7.29 -6.91 -16.99
CA ASP A 79 -6.92 -8.14 -17.72
C ASP A 79 -5.81 -8.95 -17.03
N ARG A 80 -4.97 -8.28 -16.24
CA ARG A 80 -3.84 -8.88 -15.53
C ARG A 80 -4.09 -9.08 -14.04
N PHE A 81 -5.14 -8.48 -13.49
CA PHE A 81 -5.36 -8.42 -12.04
C PHE A 81 -5.42 -9.80 -11.38
N GLU A 82 -6.17 -10.75 -11.95
CA GLU A 82 -6.37 -12.04 -11.28
C GLU A 82 -5.06 -12.85 -11.16
N SER A 83 -4.29 -12.94 -12.24
CA SER A 83 -2.98 -13.61 -12.22
C SER A 83 -1.98 -12.90 -11.31
N PHE A 84 -1.93 -11.57 -11.40
CA PHE A 84 -1.12 -10.73 -10.53
C PHE A 84 -1.44 -10.95 -9.05
N TYR A 85 -2.72 -10.87 -8.68
CA TYR A 85 -3.16 -11.05 -7.29
C TYR A 85 -2.75 -12.40 -6.72
N ARG A 86 -2.96 -13.49 -7.47
CA ARG A 86 -2.57 -14.84 -7.02
C ARG A 86 -1.07 -14.94 -6.79
N SER A 87 -0.28 -14.51 -7.76
CA SER A 87 1.18 -14.62 -7.71
C SER A 87 1.76 -13.77 -6.58
N VAL A 88 1.37 -12.51 -6.46
CA VAL A 88 1.82 -11.63 -5.37
C VAL A 88 1.43 -12.19 -4.01
N LYS A 89 0.19 -12.67 -3.86
CA LYS A 89 -0.29 -13.26 -2.61
C LYS A 89 0.52 -14.49 -2.21
N GLU A 90 0.85 -15.36 -3.15
CA GLU A 90 1.66 -16.54 -2.91
C GLU A 90 3.11 -16.20 -2.52
N ASP A 91 3.74 -15.29 -3.25
CA ASP A 91 5.13 -14.88 -3.01
C ASP A 91 5.27 -14.21 -1.64
N VAL A 92 4.38 -13.29 -1.31
CA VAL A 92 4.39 -12.59 -0.03
C VAL A 92 4.03 -13.55 1.11
N ALA A 93 3.08 -14.46 0.92
CA ALA A 93 2.75 -15.47 1.92
C ALA A 93 3.94 -16.39 2.22
N ARG A 94 4.69 -16.80 1.19
CA ARG A 94 5.94 -17.56 1.37
C ARG A 94 7.00 -16.76 2.11
N ALA A 95 7.14 -15.48 1.80
CA ALA A 95 8.09 -14.59 2.49
C ALA A 95 7.75 -14.45 3.98
N ILE A 96 6.46 -14.21 4.31
CA ILE A 96 5.99 -14.14 5.70
C ILE A 96 6.30 -15.46 6.43
N SER A 97 5.99 -16.59 5.81
CA SER A 97 6.21 -17.90 6.45
C SER A 97 7.70 -18.20 6.67
N ARG A 98 8.57 -17.83 5.72
CA ARG A 98 10.03 -17.96 5.88
C ARG A 98 10.59 -17.08 6.98
N ALA A 99 10.15 -15.81 7.02
CA ALA A 99 10.69 -14.84 7.96
C ALA A 99 10.20 -15.04 9.40
N THR A 100 9.02 -15.65 9.59
CA THR A 100 8.37 -15.72 10.91
C THR A 100 8.11 -17.15 11.40
N GLY A 101 8.21 -18.14 10.52
CA GLY A 101 7.81 -19.52 10.81
C GLY A 101 6.29 -19.72 10.94
N GLN A 102 5.48 -18.71 10.63
CA GLN A 102 4.04 -18.72 10.84
C GLN A 102 3.27 -18.70 9.53
N LYS A 103 2.02 -19.16 9.59
CA LYS A 103 1.10 -19.02 8.47
C LYS A 103 0.81 -17.55 8.22
N ALA A 104 0.95 -17.13 6.97
CA ALA A 104 0.71 -15.76 6.56
C ALA A 104 -0.74 -15.31 6.82
N ARG A 105 -0.88 -14.09 7.34
CA ARG A 105 -2.14 -13.33 7.35
C ARG A 105 -1.97 -12.17 6.39
N LEU A 106 -2.57 -12.31 5.22
CA LEU A 106 -2.50 -11.34 4.14
C LEU A 106 -3.90 -11.15 3.56
N SER A 107 -4.37 -9.92 3.58
CA SER A 107 -5.63 -9.50 2.95
C SER A 107 -5.35 -8.51 1.82
N CYS A 108 -6.32 -8.37 0.92
CA CYS A 108 -6.29 -7.38 -0.15
C CYS A 108 -7.66 -6.71 -0.24
N ARG A 109 -7.66 -5.43 -0.50
CA ARG A 109 -8.84 -4.63 -0.84
C ARG A 109 -8.50 -3.70 -2.00
N PHE A 110 -9.50 -3.17 -2.66
CA PHE A 110 -9.30 -2.06 -3.60
C PHE A 110 -9.47 -0.74 -2.87
N THR A 111 -8.47 0.13 -2.96
CA THR A 111 -8.57 1.51 -2.47
C THR A 111 -9.09 2.45 -3.54
N HIS A 112 -8.74 2.16 -4.80
CA HIS A 112 -9.18 2.90 -5.97
C HIS A 112 -9.58 1.93 -7.07
N LEU A 113 -10.56 2.34 -7.84
CA LEU A 113 -11.07 1.62 -9.00
C LEU A 113 -11.08 2.57 -10.18
N TYR A 114 -10.36 2.22 -11.23
CA TYR A 114 -10.28 2.99 -12.48
C TYR A 114 -10.89 2.17 -13.62
N PRO A 115 -11.31 2.81 -14.72
CA PRO A 115 -11.83 2.10 -15.89
C PRO A 115 -10.87 1.03 -16.42
N ASP A 116 -9.58 1.28 -16.37
CA ASP A 116 -8.52 0.41 -16.90
C ASP A 116 -7.93 -0.56 -15.87
N GLY A 117 -8.13 -0.33 -14.57
CA GLY A 117 -7.61 -1.25 -13.55
C GLY A 117 -7.89 -0.86 -12.11
N PRO A 118 -7.71 -1.79 -11.16
CA PRO A 118 -7.80 -1.53 -9.74
C PRO A 118 -6.47 -1.09 -9.14
N ALA A 119 -6.53 -0.42 -7.97
CA ALA A 119 -5.41 -0.26 -7.07
C ALA A 119 -5.53 -1.22 -5.88
N PRO A 120 -4.92 -2.42 -5.98
CA PRO A 120 -4.92 -3.40 -4.91
C PRO A 120 -4.10 -2.90 -3.72
N TYR A 121 -4.69 -2.98 -2.53
CA TYR A 121 -4.07 -2.61 -1.26
C TYR A 121 -3.96 -3.84 -0.37
N PHE A 122 -2.75 -4.31 -0.18
CA PHE A 122 -2.45 -5.46 0.64
C PHE A 122 -2.15 -5.05 2.08
N THR A 123 -2.69 -5.80 3.01
CA THR A 123 -2.41 -5.63 4.44
C THR A 123 -1.93 -6.95 5.00
N LEU A 124 -0.79 -6.92 5.67
CA LEU A 124 -0.21 -8.10 6.31
C LEU A 124 -0.12 -7.90 7.83
N ALA A 125 -0.23 -9.03 8.53
CA ALA A 125 0.05 -9.12 9.95
C ALA A 125 0.79 -10.42 10.25
N ALA A 126 1.86 -10.32 11.03
CA ALA A 126 2.65 -11.45 11.47
C ALA A 126 3.23 -11.17 12.87
N ARG A 127 3.78 -12.19 13.52
CA ARG A 127 4.50 -12.04 14.77
C ARG A 127 5.94 -12.50 14.58
N ALA A 128 6.87 -11.75 15.16
CA ALA A 128 8.28 -12.16 15.18
C ALA A 128 8.45 -13.55 15.81
N ALA A 129 9.38 -14.34 15.30
CA ALA A 129 9.58 -15.73 15.72
C ALA A 129 9.83 -15.87 17.24
N ASP A 130 10.64 -14.98 17.79
CA ASP A 130 10.99 -14.92 19.23
C ASP A 130 10.23 -13.82 20.00
N GLY A 131 9.37 -13.06 19.31
CA GLY A 131 8.61 -11.95 19.89
C GLY A 131 9.43 -10.69 20.19
N SER A 132 10.72 -10.65 19.82
CA SER A 132 11.56 -9.48 20.02
C SER A 132 11.36 -8.41 18.94
N VAL A 133 11.64 -7.16 19.29
CA VAL A 133 11.65 -6.03 18.34
C VAL A 133 12.70 -6.24 17.25
N ALA A 134 13.88 -6.75 17.59
CA ALA A 134 14.94 -7.00 16.63
C ALA A 134 14.54 -8.00 15.58
N SER A 135 13.93 -9.14 15.99
CA SER A 135 13.40 -10.15 15.10
C SER A 135 12.23 -9.60 14.25
N ALA A 136 11.35 -8.78 14.85
CA ALA A 136 10.26 -8.14 14.12
C ALA A 136 10.77 -7.22 13.00
N LEU A 137 11.80 -6.40 13.28
CA LEU A 137 12.39 -5.50 12.29
C LEU A 137 13.12 -6.26 11.17
N ALA A 138 13.85 -7.33 11.51
CA ALA A 138 14.51 -8.17 10.50
C ALA A 138 13.47 -8.81 9.58
N ALA A 139 12.48 -9.48 10.15
CA ALA A 139 11.41 -10.14 9.40
C ALA A 139 10.60 -9.11 8.57
N TRP A 140 10.31 -7.94 9.10
CA TRP A 140 9.64 -6.87 8.35
C TRP A 140 10.43 -6.47 7.10
N ARG A 141 11.75 -6.27 7.22
CA ARG A 141 12.61 -5.92 6.08
C ARG A 141 12.57 -6.98 4.99
N ASP A 142 12.70 -8.23 5.36
CA ASP A 142 12.67 -9.36 4.42
C ASP A 142 11.31 -9.46 3.71
N ILE A 143 10.22 -9.32 4.46
CA ILE A 143 8.86 -9.35 3.91
C ILE A 143 8.64 -8.15 2.98
N LYS A 144 9.07 -6.95 3.37
CA LYS A 144 8.91 -5.73 2.55
C LYS A 144 9.66 -5.81 1.23
N LEU A 145 10.90 -6.29 1.26
CA LEU A 145 11.69 -6.50 0.05
C LEU A 145 11.03 -7.55 -0.87
N ALA A 146 10.59 -8.66 -0.31
CA ALA A 146 9.91 -9.69 -1.08
C ALA A 146 8.59 -9.20 -1.69
N ALA A 147 7.84 -8.36 -0.97
CA ALA A 147 6.62 -7.74 -1.49
C ALA A 147 6.92 -6.79 -2.66
N ASN A 148 7.94 -5.94 -2.53
CA ASN A 148 8.39 -5.06 -3.60
C ASN A 148 8.82 -5.86 -4.84
N GLU A 149 9.56 -6.94 -4.64
CA GLU A 149 9.99 -7.83 -5.73
C GLU A 149 8.81 -8.51 -6.41
N ALA A 150 7.87 -9.04 -5.64
CA ALA A 150 6.69 -9.69 -6.19
C ALA A 150 5.84 -8.72 -7.03
N VAL A 151 5.61 -7.50 -6.54
CA VAL A 151 4.85 -6.49 -7.28
C VAL A 151 5.48 -6.19 -8.63
N VAL A 152 6.78 -5.88 -8.66
CA VAL A 152 7.48 -5.53 -9.92
C VAL A 152 7.61 -6.75 -10.85
N ALA A 153 7.95 -7.93 -10.31
CA ALA A 153 8.12 -9.15 -11.10
C ALA A 153 6.84 -9.58 -11.82
N HIS A 154 5.68 -9.33 -11.20
CA HIS A 154 4.38 -9.65 -11.79
C HIS A 154 3.76 -8.46 -12.54
N GLY A 155 4.50 -7.37 -12.72
CA GLY A 155 4.16 -6.24 -13.60
C GLY A 155 3.15 -5.25 -13.04
N GLY A 156 3.01 -5.18 -11.71
CA GLY A 156 2.36 -4.08 -11.04
C GLY A 156 3.32 -2.90 -10.86
N THR A 157 2.80 -1.68 -10.69
CA THR A 157 3.63 -0.55 -10.28
C THR A 157 4.05 -0.68 -8.83
N ILE A 158 5.26 -0.27 -8.50
CA ILE A 158 5.81 -0.46 -7.15
C ILE A 158 4.98 0.23 -6.06
N THR A 159 4.34 1.34 -6.40
CA THR A 159 3.43 2.07 -5.53
C THR A 159 2.52 2.95 -6.37
N HIS A 160 1.29 3.18 -5.91
CA HIS A 160 0.28 3.95 -6.63
C HIS A 160 0.01 5.30 -5.94
N HIS A 161 -0.35 5.32 -4.64
CA HIS A 161 -0.56 6.54 -3.87
C HIS A 161 0.33 6.65 -2.61
N HIS A 162 1.03 5.58 -2.25
CA HIS A 162 2.10 5.68 -1.27
C HIS A 162 3.33 6.30 -1.92
N ALA A 163 4.10 7.09 -1.17
CA ALA A 163 5.36 7.61 -1.67
C ALA A 163 6.37 6.47 -1.87
N VAL A 164 7.27 6.62 -2.85
CA VAL A 164 8.39 5.69 -3.03
C VAL A 164 9.25 5.63 -1.77
N GLY A 165 9.58 6.77 -1.20
CA GLY A 165 10.39 6.86 0.01
C GLY A 165 11.70 6.10 -0.10
N ARG A 166 12.08 5.42 0.98
CA ARG A 166 13.18 4.46 1.03
C ARG A 166 12.72 3.02 0.83
N ASP A 167 11.52 2.71 1.33
CA ASP A 167 11.00 1.35 1.43
C ASP A 167 10.68 0.75 0.05
N HIS A 168 10.29 1.58 -0.93
CA HIS A 168 9.93 1.16 -2.27
C HIS A 168 11.01 1.50 -3.33
N ARG A 169 12.11 2.12 -2.91
CA ARG A 169 13.14 2.62 -3.83
C ARG A 169 13.73 1.53 -4.72
N SER A 170 14.03 0.37 -4.18
CA SER A 170 14.60 -0.75 -4.96
C SER A 170 13.67 -1.24 -6.07
N GLY A 171 12.37 -1.23 -5.84
CA GLY A 171 11.36 -1.54 -6.86
C GLY A 171 11.23 -0.42 -7.90
N TYR A 172 11.20 0.83 -7.45
CA TYR A 172 11.16 2.01 -8.32
C TYR A 172 12.35 2.07 -9.28
N GLU A 173 13.55 1.77 -8.81
CA GLU A 173 14.76 1.76 -9.63
C GLU A 173 14.73 0.70 -10.74
N ARG A 174 13.96 -0.36 -10.59
CA ARG A 174 13.75 -1.41 -11.60
C ARG A 174 12.59 -1.12 -12.55
N GLU A 175 11.59 -0.38 -12.08
CA GLU A 175 10.39 -0.06 -12.85
C GLU A 175 10.59 1.17 -13.75
N VAL A 176 11.27 2.20 -13.23
CA VAL A 176 11.38 3.47 -13.92
C VAL A 176 12.40 3.42 -15.05
N ASP A 177 12.08 4.10 -16.16
CA ASP A 177 13.00 4.24 -17.29
C ASP A 177 14.33 4.87 -16.86
N PRO A 178 15.48 4.26 -17.24
CA PRO A 178 16.80 4.76 -16.87
C PRO A 178 17.06 6.21 -17.29
N LEU A 179 16.58 6.63 -18.45
CA LEU A 179 16.75 8.00 -18.94
C LEU A 179 15.95 8.98 -18.07
N PHE A 180 14.69 8.64 -17.74
CA PHE A 180 13.88 9.47 -16.85
C PHE A 180 14.56 9.63 -15.49
N ARG A 181 15.12 8.56 -14.93
CA ARG A 181 15.83 8.60 -13.65
C ARG A 181 17.07 9.50 -13.71
N GLN A 182 17.83 9.47 -14.81
CA GLN A 182 18.97 10.38 -15.03
C GLN A 182 18.53 11.84 -15.11
N MET A 183 17.44 12.12 -15.84
CA MET A 183 16.88 13.47 -15.93
C MET A 183 16.46 14.00 -14.57
N LEU A 184 15.77 13.17 -13.77
CA LEU A 184 15.33 13.53 -12.43
C LEU A 184 16.53 13.76 -11.48
N ALA A 185 17.57 12.94 -11.57
CA ALA A 185 18.80 13.09 -10.81
C ALA A 185 19.56 14.39 -11.18
N ALA A 186 19.61 14.73 -12.46
CA ALA A 186 20.20 15.98 -12.92
C ALA A 186 19.41 17.21 -12.43
N ALA A 187 18.08 17.15 -12.45
CA ALA A 187 17.24 18.20 -11.89
C ALA A 187 17.47 18.37 -10.38
N LYS A 188 17.58 17.25 -9.66
CA LYS A 188 17.92 17.27 -8.22
C LYS A 188 19.31 17.88 -7.98
N GLN A 189 20.31 17.56 -8.79
CA GLN A 189 21.65 18.11 -8.65
C GLN A 189 21.67 19.64 -8.81
N VAL A 190 20.85 20.19 -9.71
CA VAL A 190 20.70 21.64 -9.87
C VAL A 190 20.04 22.29 -8.65
N ALA A 191 18.97 21.68 -8.16
CA ALA A 191 18.18 22.23 -7.02
C ALA A 191 18.85 21.99 -5.66
N ASP A 192 19.58 20.90 -5.52
CA ASP A 192 20.23 20.46 -4.28
C ASP A 192 21.68 19.97 -4.55
N PRO A 193 22.57 20.88 -4.94
CA PRO A 193 23.95 20.51 -5.31
C PRO A 193 24.75 19.88 -4.17
N ARG A 194 24.35 20.11 -2.91
CA ARG A 194 24.99 19.51 -1.74
C ARG A 194 24.37 18.17 -1.31
N GLY A 195 23.26 17.76 -1.92
CA GLY A 195 22.57 16.51 -1.61
C GLY A 195 22.05 16.41 -0.18
N ILE A 196 21.64 17.54 0.41
CA ILE A 196 21.15 17.59 1.80
C ILE A 196 19.65 17.40 1.95
N LEU A 197 18.89 17.56 0.86
CA LEU A 197 17.44 17.41 0.85
C LEU A 197 17.08 15.94 0.65
N ASN A 198 16.38 15.36 1.61
CA ASN A 198 15.86 13.99 1.57
C ASN A 198 16.90 12.94 1.09
N PRO A 199 18.07 12.81 1.72
CA PRO A 199 19.09 11.87 1.27
C PRO A 199 18.57 10.42 1.36
N GLY A 200 18.81 9.64 0.31
CA GLY A 200 18.37 8.25 0.20
C GLY A 200 16.88 8.05 -0.11
N VAL A 201 16.11 9.12 -0.27
CA VAL A 201 14.69 9.06 -0.65
C VAL A 201 14.55 9.23 -2.15
N LEU A 202 13.86 8.31 -2.83
CA LEU A 202 13.56 8.30 -4.26
C LEU A 202 14.83 8.22 -5.13
N ILE A 203 15.64 9.26 -5.16
CA ILE A 203 16.90 9.39 -5.92
C ILE A 203 17.96 10.10 -5.08
N ASP A 204 19.23 9.86 -5.43
CA ASP A 204 20.35 10.65 -4.93
C ASP A 204 20.85 11.63 -6.01
N SER A 205 21.64 12.62 -5.59
CA SER A 205 22.38 13.47 -6.52
C SER A 205 23.41 12.64 -7.31
N VAL A 206 23.72 13.08 -8.53
CA VAL A 206 24.58 12.36 -9.48
C VAL A 206 25.96 12.02 -8.89
N ASP A 207 26.49 12.87 -8.03
CA ASP A 207 27.82 12.72 -7.41
C ASP A 207 27.85 11.74 -6.20
N ARG A 208 26.72 11.23 -5.78
CA ARG A 208 26.69 10.15 -4.79
C ARG A 208 26.37 8.85 -5.50
N PRO A 209 27.30 7.88 -5.51
CA PRO A 209 26.95 6.55 -6.01
C PRO A 209 25.69 6.08 -5.28
N ILE A 210 24.75 5.52 -6.05
CA ILE A 210 23.52 4.93 -5.51
C ILE A 210 23.97 3.86 -4.52
N GLY A 211 24.16 4.26 -3.27
CA GLY A 211 24.57 3.38 -2.21
C GLY A 211 23.46 2.37 -1.97
N ALA A 212 23.81 1.11 -1.97
CA ALA A 212 23.01 0.08 -1.33
C ALA A 212 22.45 0.61 0.00
N MET A 213 21.22 0.27 0.33
CA MET A 213 20.53 0.67 1.55
C MET A 213 21.52 0.76 2.71
N GLY A 214 21.85 1.99 3.11
CA GLY A 214 22.68 2.20 4.27
C GLY A 214 21.97 1.59 5.47
N VAL A 215 22.48 0.46 5.90
CA VAL A 215 22.17 -0.09 7.21
C VAL A 215 22.45 1.05 8.18
N LEU A 216 21.41 1.56 8.83
CA LEU A 216 21.58 2.35 10.03
C LEU A 216 22.21 1.41 11.07
N THR A 217 23.54 1.33 11.05
CA THR A 217 24.33 0.86 12.19
C THR A 217 24.51 2.07 13.10
N GLY A 218 23.81 2.09 14.18
CA GLY A 218 23.85 3.05 15.24
C GLY A 218 22.84 2.67 16.29
#